data_d3237291de395cf0cc25b0f47d9db774
#
_entry.id   d3237291de395cf0cc25b0f47d9db774
#
_cell.length_a   1.000
_cell.length_b   1.000
_cell.length_c   1.000
_cell.angle_alpha   90.00
_cell.angle_beta   90.00
_cell.angle_gamma   90.00
#
_symmetry.space_group_name_H-M   'P 1'
#
loop_
_entity.id
_entity.type
_entity.pdbx_description
1 polymer ?
#
loop_
_entity_poly.entity_id
_entity_poly.type
_entity_poly.pdbx_seq_one_letter_code
_entity_poly.pdbx_strand_id
1 'polypeptide(L)'
;MLKYGIVGGGFVSAFHVRALRQVRGVEVAGLVSRRRPESLAATVRQLGLGEGRIYSSLSEMVPHVDVVAIFAPNFARVEMVEELAEAVRRGAPLRGVICEKPLARNLPEARRMLAAVKPLGIPTAYFENQIFMKSVQAARAQLEPVMAAMGPPLLTRSGEEH
;
A
#
# COMPACT_ATOMS: atom_id res chain seq x y z
N MET A 1 16.43 2.04 -10.22
CA MET A 1 15.00 2.36 -10.18
C MET A 1 14.32 1.32 -9.32
N LEU A 2 13.39 1.71 -8.42
CA LEU A 2 12.64 0.77 -7.57
C LEU A 2 11.49 0.16 -8.38
N LYS A 3 11.47 -1.14 -8.50
CA LYS A 3 10.43 -1.89 -9.23
C LYS A 3 9.21 -2.12 -8.36
N TYR A 4 8.11 -1.52 -8.75
CA TYR A 4 6.86 -1.52 -8.01
C TYR A 4 5.86 -2.51 -8.61
N GLY A 5 5.36 -3.44 -7.81
CA GLY A 5 4.30 -4.36 -8.16
C GLY A 5 2.96 -3.91 -7.55
N ILE A 6 1.89 -3.95 -8.31
CA ILE A 6 0.55 -3.57 -7.86
C ILE A 6 -0.38 -4.78 -7.89
N VAL A 7 -1.07 -4.99 -6.77
CA VAL A 7 -2.12 -6.02 -6.63
C VAL A 7 -3.47 -5.34 -6.49
N GLY A 8 -4.30 -5.52 -7.50
CA GLY A 8 -5.61 -4.89 -7.65
C GLY A 8 -5.71 -4.03 -8.90
N GLY A 9 -6.89 -3.97 -9.51
CA GLY A 9 -7.16 -3.22 -10.76
C GLY A 9 -8.32 -2.22 -10.63
N GLY A 10 -8.66 -1.85 -9.41
CA GLY A 10 -9.76 -0.94 -9.12
C GLY A 10 -9.39 0.55 -9.17
N PHE A 11 -10.32 1.39 -8.75
CA PHE A 11 -10.16 2.85 -8.68
C PHE A 11 -8.90 3.26 -7.90
N VAL A 12 -8.68 2.66 -6.73
CA VAL A 12 -7.54 2.99 -5.87
C VAL A 12 -6.21 2.73 -6.58
N SER A 13 -6.07 1.59 -7.27
CA SER A 13 -4.86 1.28 -8.05
C SER A 13 -4.61 2.31 -9.15
N ALA A 14 -5.66 2.71 -9.88
CA ALA A 14 -5.55 3.72 -10.92
C ALA A 14 -5.18 5.11 -10.34
N PHE A 15 -5.72 5.45 -9.17
CA PHE A 15 -5.37 6.68 -8.46
C PHE A 15 -3.89 6.67 -8.04
N HIS A 16 -3.40 5.59 -7.44
CA HIS A 16 -2.00 5.45 -7.04
C HIS A 16 -1.04 5.48 -8.23
N VAL A 17 -1.38 4.85 -9.34
CA VAL A 17 -0.56 4.92 -10.57
C VAL A 17 -0.42 6.38 -11.02
N ARG A 18 -1.49 7.18 -10.99
CA ARG A 18 -1.40 8.61 -11.32
C ARG A 18 -0.54 9.40 -10.33
N ALA A 19 -0.65 9.09 -9.04
CA ALA A 19 0.14 9.73 -7.99
C ALA A 19 1.65 9.41 -8.12
N LEU A 20 2.01 8.21 -8.57
CA LEU A 20 3.40 7.79 -8.79
C LEU A 20 4.15 8.66 -9.80
N ARG A 21 3.46 9.41 -10.69
CA ARG A 21 4.12 10.41 -11.56
C ARG A 21 4.92 11.46 -10.80
N GLN A 22 4.56 11.71 -9.54
CA GLN A 22 5.25 12.68 -8.69
C GLN A 22 6.41 12.06 -7.89
N VAL A 23 6.59 10.74 -8.00
CA VAL A 23 7.63 10.00 -7.26
C VAL A 23 8.78 9.68 -8.20
N ARG A 24 9.99 10.12 -7.84
CA ARG A 24 11.20 9.84 -8.62
C ARG A 24 11.79 8.48 -8.27
N GLY A 25 12.39 7.84 -9.25
CA GLY A 25 13.15 6.59 -9.05
C GLY A 25 12.28 5.34 -8.86
N VAL A 26 11.01 5.40 -9.27
CA VAL A 26 10.05 4.27 -9.22
C VAL A 26 9.56 3.94 -10.62
N GLU A 27 9.42 2.65 -10.92
CA GLU A 27 8.73 2.14 -12.09
C GLU A 27 7.69 1.10 -11.69
N VAL A 28 6.54 1.06 -12.36
CA VAL A 28 5.54 0.01 -12.21
C VAL A 28 5.91 -1.14 -13.13
N ALA A 29 6.61 -2.13 -12.57
CA ALA A 29 7.12 -3.28 -13.28
C ALA A 29 6.08 -4.40 -13.42
N GLY A 30 5.22 -4.59 -12.40
CA GLY A 30 4.28 -5.70 -12.36
C GLY A 30 2.87 -5.34 -11.89
N LEU A 31 1.89 -6.05 -12.45
CA LEU A 31 0.47 -5.93 -12.11
C LEU A 31 -0.15 -7.31 -11.93
N VAL A 32 -0.91 -7.49 -10.86
CA VAL A 32 -1.79 -8.65 -10.65
C VAL A 32 -3.20 -8.17 -10.36
N SER A 33 -4.17 -8.57 -11.17
CA SER A 33 -5.57 -8.21 -10.96
C SER A 33 -6.51 -9.18 -11.65
N ARG A 34 -7.65 -9.46 -10.99
CA ARG A 34 -8.75 -10.22 -11.60
C ARG A 34 -9.62 -9.35 -12.52
N ARG A 35 -9.52 -8.02 -12.43
CA ARG A 35 -10.38 -7.07 -13.16
C ARG A 35 -9.51 -6.02 -13.84
N ARG A 36 -9.69 -5.86 -15.14
CA ARG A 36 -9.13 -4.77 -15.98
C ARG A 36 -7.61 -4.54 -15.84
N PRO A 37 -6.78 -5.59 -15.74
CA PRO A 37 -5.34 -5.38 -15.65
C PRO A 37 -4.78 -4.67 -16.90
N GLU A 38 -5.36 -4.91 -18.09
CA GLU A 38 -4.95 -4.30 -19.35
C GLU A 38 -5.15 -2.77 -19.35
N SER A 39 -6.27 -2.29 -18.80
CA SER A 39 -6.55 -0.86 -18.68
C SER A 39 -5.55 -0.16 -17.75
N LEU A 40 -5.20 -0.81 -16.62
CA LEU A 40 -4.20 -0.28 -15.70
C LEU A 40 -2.80 -0.30 -16.32
N ALA A 41 -2.43 -1.37 -17.02
CA ALA A 41 -1.17 -1.50 -17.74
C ALA A 41 -1.04 -0.43 -18.84
N ALA A 42 -2.11 -0.17 -19.59
CA ALA A 42 -2.15 0.90 -20.56
C ALA A 42 -1.91 2.28 -19.92
N THR A 43 -2.54 2.54 -18.76
CA THR A 43 -2.32 3.78 -17.99
C THR A 43 -0.87 3.92 -17.53
N VAL A 44 -0.25 2.84 -17.02
CA VAL A 44 1.16 2.82 -16.61
C VAL A 44 2.07 3.24 -17.76
N ARG A 45 1.90 2.62 -18.93
CA ARG A 45 2.69 2.93 -20.14
C ARG A 45 2.45 4.36 -20.64
N GLN A 46 1.19 4.78 -20.71
CA GLN A 46 0.82 6.14 -21.13
C GLN A 46 1.46 7.23 -20.27
N LEU A 47 1.62 6.95 -18.98
CA LEU A 47 2.21 7.87 -18.02
C LEU A 47 3.75 7.79 -17.96
N GLY A 48 4.37 6.89 -18.74
CA GLY A 48 5.83 6.69 -18.72
C GLY A 48 6.36 6.09 -17.42
N LEU A 49 5.53 5.33 -16.70
CA LEU A 49 5.87 4.77 -15.40
C LEU A 49 6.44 3.34 -15.47
N GLY A 50 6.68 2.81 -16.65
CA GLY A 50 7.22 1.46 -16.88
C GLY A 50 6.32 0.62 -17.79
N GLU A 51 6.60 -0.68 -17.86
CA GLU A 51 5.88 -1.60 -18.76
C GLU A 51 4.52 -2.04 -18.21
N GLY A 52 4.39 -2.09 -16.87
CA GLY A 52 3.18 -2.58 -16.22
C GLY A 52 2.84 -4.02 -16.66
N ARG A 53 3.84 -4.93 -16.61
CA ARG A 53 3.66 -6.32 -17.04
C ARG A 53 2.58 -7.00 -16.20
N ILE A 54 1.65 -7.66 -16.87
CA ILE A 54 0.57 -8.40 -16.21
C ILE A 54 1.04 -9.81 -15.89
N TYR A 55 0.86 -10.22 -14.64
CA TYR A 55 1.17 -11.55 -14.15
C TYR A 55 -0.13 -12.27 -13.75
N SER A 56 -0.14 -13.59 -13.87
CA SER A 56 -1.29 -14.43 -13.55
C SER A 56 -1.50 -14.58 -12.03
N SER A 57 -0.44 -14.47 -11.25
CA SER A 57 -0.44 -14.62 -9.80
C SER A 57 0.56 -13.69 -9.12
N LEU A 58 0.38 -13.54 -7.82
CA LEU A 58 1.29 -12.80 -6.97
C LEU A 58 2.66 -13.49 -6.89
N SER A 59 2.66 -14.81 -6.73
CA SER A 59 3.87 -15.63 -6.67
C SER A 59 4.71 -15.52 -7.94
N GLU A 60 4.07 -15.37 -9.12
CA GLU A 60 4.75 -15.14 -10.38
C GLU A 60 5.36 -13.73 -10.47
N MET A 61 4.69 -12.71 -9.92
CA MET A 61 5.14 -11.33 -9.97
C MET A 61 6.30 -11.03 -9.01
N VAL A 62 6.24 -11.57 -7.79
CA VAL A 62 7.15 -11.20 -6.67
C VAL A 62 8.63 -11.29 -7.01
N PRO A 63 9.13 -12.28 -7.75
CA PRO A 63 10.55 -12.35 -8.13
C PRO A 63 11.04 -11.20 -9.02
N HIS A 64 10.14 -10.44 -9.62
CA HIS A 64 10.42 -9.40 -10.61
C HIS A 64 10.24 -7.97 -10.09
N VAL A 65 9.86 -7.81 -8.82
CA VAL A 65 9.58 -6.49 -8.21
C VAL A 65 10.31 -6.32 -6.88
N ASP A 66 10.60 -5.09 -6.51
CA ASP A 66 11.23 -4.75 -5.24
C ASP A 66 10.20 -4.50 -4.13
N VAL A 67 9.06 -3.93 -4.48
CA VAL A 67 7.99 -3.57 -3.54
C VAL A 67 6.65 -4.02 -4.11
N VAL A 68 5.80 -4.56 -3.26
CA VAL A 68 4.42 -4.89 -3.61
C VAL A 68 3.44 -4.01 -2.85
N ALA A 69 2.55 -3.35 -3.59
CA ALA A 69 1.44 -2.58 -3.03
C ALA A 69 0.10 -3.30 -3.25
N ILE A 70 -0.60 -3.59 -2.16
CA ILE A 70 -1.84 -4.34 -2.15
C ILE A 70 -3.03 -3.38 -2.04
N PHE A 71 -3.72 -3.17 -3.15
CA PHE A 71 -4.96 -2.38 -3.28
C PHE A 71 -6.20 -3.26 -3.46
N ALA A 72 -6.04 -4.56 -3.33
CA ALA A 72 -7.15 -5.50 -3.36
C ALA A 72 -8.11 -5.27 -2.18
N PRO A 73 -9.38 -5.70 -2.27
CA PRO A 73 -10.33 -5.65 -1.17
C PRO A 73 -9.79 -6.32 0.10
N ASN A 74 -10.13 -5.77 1.26
CA ASN A 74 -9.59 -6.20 2.55
C ASN A 74 -9.83 -7.68 2.87
N PHE A 75 -10.94 -8.27 2.38
CA PHE A 75 -11.24 -9.69 2.59
C PHE A 75 -10.22 -10.64 1.92
N ALA A 76 -9.49 -10.18 0.90
CA ALA A 76 -8.50 -10.99 0.18
C ALA A 76 -7.06 -10.74 0.65
N ARG A 77 -6.82 -9.74 1.50
CA ARG A 77 -5.46 -9.28 1.80
C ARG A 77 -4.67 -10.23 2.69
N VAL A 78 -5.33 -10.91 3.62
CA VAL A 78 -4.65 -11.86 4.53
C VAL A 78 -3.92 -12.93 3.73
N GLU A 79 -4.63 -13.59 2.84
CA GLU A 79 -4.07 -14.66 2.00
C GLU A 79 -2.95 -14.13 1.09
N MET A 80 -3.12 -12.93 0.51
CA MET A 80 -2.10 -12.28 -0.32
C MET A 80 -0.83 -11.95 0.46
N VAL A 81 -0.96 -11.48 1.70
CA VAL A 81 0.20 -11.18 2.55
C VAL A 81 0.89 -12.45 3.00
N GLU A 82 0.15 -13.51 3.30
CA GLU A 82 0.72 -14.81 3.64
C GLU A 82 1.45 -15.43 2.43
N GLU A 83 0.90 -15.31 1.21
CA GLU A 83 1.54 -15.73 -0.04
C GLU A 83 2.84 -14.96 -0.30
N LEU A 84 2.83 -13.63 -0.11
CA LEU A 84 4.02 -12.78 -0.19
C LEU A 84 5.08 -13.21 0.81
N ALA A 85 4.68 -13.41 2.05
CA ALA A 85 5.60 -13.81 3.11
C ALA A 85 6.26 -15.16 2.79
N GLU A 86 5.52 -16.09 2.24
CA GLU A 86 6.05 -17.38 1.81
C GLU A 86 7.01 -17.26 0.63
N ALA A 87 6.72 -16.40 -0.34
CA ALA A 87 7.63 -16.13 -1.46
C ALA A 87 8.97 -15.52 -0.97
N VAL A 88 8.94 -14.61 -0.01
CA VAL A 88 10.15 -14.03 0.59
C VAL A 88 10.95 -15.07 1.36
N ARG A 89 10.30 -15.94 2.14
CA ARG A 89 10.98 -17.05 2.84
C ARG A 89 11.66 -18.01 1.87
N ARG A 90 11.13 -18.16 0.66
CA ARG A 90 11.74 -18.96 -0.42
C ARG A 90 12.82 -18.22 -1.21
N GLY A 91 13.19 -17.03 -0.79
CA GLY A 91 14.29 -16.26 -1.37
C GLY A 91 13.90 -15.21 -2.40
N ALA A 92 12.62 -14.86 -2.52
CA ALA A 92 12.24 -13.74 -3.38
C ALA A 92 12.83 -12.42 -2.86
N PRO A 93 13.39 -11.54 -3.74
CA PRO A 93 14.16 -10.37 -3.36
C PRO A 93 13.30 -9.16 -2.96
N LEU A 94 12.13 -9.40 -2.38
CA LEU A 94 11.20 -8.35 -2.01
C LEU A 94 11.76 -7.46 -0.89
N ARG A 95 11.72 -6.16 -1.10
CA ARG A 95 12.28 -5.14 -0.21
C ARG A 95 11.24 -4.38 0.60
N GLY A 96 9.95 -4.56 0.30
CA GLY A 96 8.89 -3.91 1.05
C GLY A 96 7.48 -4.31 0.63
N VAL A 97 6.55 -4.14 1.56
CA VAL A 97 5.11 -4.38 1.34
C VAL A 97 4.32 -3.16 1.77
N ILE A 98 3.39 -2.75 0.93
CA ILE A 98 2.47 -1.64 1.18
C ILE A 98 1.05 -2.18 1.15
N CYS A 99 0.23 -1.79 2.11
CA CYS A 99 -1.17 -2.21 2.18
C CYS A 99 -2.11 -1.02 2.33
N GLU A 100 -3.20 -1.04 1.57
CA GLU A 100 -4.26 -0.03 1.64
C GLU A 100 -5.15 -0.21 2.88
N LYS A 101 -5.76 0.90 3.26
CA LYS A 101 -6.74 0.95 4.35
C LYS A 101 -8.10 0.32 3.90
N PRO A 102 -8.91 -0.18 4.84
CA PRO A 102 -8.49 -0.64 6.16
C PRO A 102 -7.61 -1.88 6.01
N LEU A 103 -6.67 -2.09 6.95
CA LEU A 103 -5.67 -3.18 6.83
C LEU A 103 -6.35 -4.53 6.64
N ALA A 104 -7.35 -4.84 7.46
CA ALA A 104 -8.11 -6.08 7.45
C ALA A 104 -9.57 -5.82 7.85
N ARG A 105 -10.42 -6.84 7.85
CA ARG A 105 -11.82 -6.74 8.27
C ARG A 105 -12.00 -6.70 9.79
N ASN A 106 -11.04 -7.28 10.51
CA ASN A 106 -11.07 -7.42 11.96
C ASN A 106 -9.66 -7.58 12.55
N LEU A 107 -9.56 -7.51 13.86
CA LEU A 107 -8.29 -7.59 14.58
C LEU A 107 -7.57 -8.95 14.44
N PRO A 108 -8.25 -10.13 14.49
CA PRO A 108 -7.60 -11.41 14.21
C PRO A 108 -6.91 -11.47 12.85
N GLU A 109 -7.55 -10.99 11.79
CA GLU A 109 -6.96 -10.91 10.45
C GLU A 109 -5.75 -9.98 10.41
N ALA A 110 -5.84 -8.80 11.00
CA ALA A 110 -4.72 -7.87 11.09
C ALA A 110 -3.52 -8.50 11.82
N ARG A 111 -3.77 -9.23 12.90
CA ARG A 111 -2.72 -9.97 13.64
C ARG A 111 -2.08 -11.07 12.79
N ARG A 112 -2.86 -11.80 11.98
CA ARG A 112 -2.32 -12.80 11.04
C ARG A 112 -1.38 -12.14 10.02
N MET A 113 -1.79 -11.03 9.41
CA MET A 113 -0.96 -10.29 8.47
C MET A 113 0.35 -9.81 9.11
N LEU A 114 0.28 -9.24 10.30
CA LEU A 114 1.47 -8.81 11.05
C LEU A 114 2.39 -9.99 11.40
N ALA A 115 1.82 -11.11 11.84
CA ALA A 115 2.60 -12.33 12.14
C ALA A 115 3.30 -12.89 10.90
N ALA A 116 2.69 -12.75 9.72
CA ALA A 116 3.30 -13.20 8.48
C ALA A 116 4.50 -12.33 8.03
N VAL A 117 4.39 -10.99 8.15
CA VAL A 117 5.41 -10.07 7.62
C VAL A 117 6.49 -9.69 8.62
N LYS A 118 6.19 -9.61 9.92
CA LYS A 118 7.14 -9.18 10.96
C LYS A 118 8.45 -10.00 10.96
N PRO A 119 8.42 -11.35 10.82
CA PRO A 119 9.63 -12.16 10.80
C PRO A 119 10.52 -11.94 9.57
N LEU A 120 10.00 -11.31 8.51
CA LEU A 120 10.76 -11.09 7.27
C LEU A 120 11.79 -9.97 7.39
N GLY A 121 11.67 -9.08 8.36
CA GLY A 121 12.57 -7.95 8.55
C GLY A 121 12.53 -6.92 7.42
N ILE A 122 11.54 -6.94 6.54
CA ILE A 122 11.38 -5.99 5.44
C ILE A 122 10.47 -4.81 5.86
N PRO A 123 10.70 -3.61 5.34
CA PRO A 123 9.84 -2.45 5.54
C PRO A 123 8.38 -2.74 5.14
N THR A 124 7.47 -2.29 5.97
CA THR A 124 6.03 -2.33 5.67
C THR A 124 5.43 -0.93 5.80
N ALA A 125 4.47 -0.60 4.95
CA ALA A 125 3.73 0.64 5.03
C ALA A 125 2.22 0.38 4.96
N TYR A 126 1.49 1.13 5.76
CA TYR A 126 0.03 1.17 5.76
C TYR A 126 -0.41 2.52 5.21
N PHE A 127 -1.22 2.50 4.17
CA PHE A 127 -1.66 3.73 3.51
C PHE A 127 -2.85 4.36 4.24
N GLU A 128 -2.54 5.33 5.08
CA GLU A 128 -3.50 6.21 5.72
C GLU A 128 -3.23 7.66 5.27
N ASN A 129 -3.82 8.02 4.15
CA ASN A 129 -3.53 9.31 3.49
C ASN A 129 -4.06 10.52 4.27
N GLN A 130 -5.08 10.34 5.11
CA GLN A 130 -5.69 11.45 5.85
C GLN A 130 -4.72 12.13 6.82
N ILE A 131 -3.76 11.40 7.36
CA ILE A 131 -2.73 11.99 8.23
C ILE A 131 -1.88 13.06 7.53
N PHE A 132 -1.85 13.06 6.20
CA PHE A 132 -1.13 14.05 5.38
C PHE A 132 -2.01 15.18 4.86
N MET A 133 -3.29 15.21 5.19
CA MET A 133 -4.17 16.33 4.83
C MET A 133 -3.71 17.62 5.52
N LYS A 134 -3.74 18.73 4.78
CA LYS A 134 -3.30 20.04 5.30
C LYS A 134 -4.03 20.45 6.57
N SER A 135 -5.34 20.18 6.66
CA SER A 135 -6.15 20.43 7.86
C SER A 135 -5.69 19.61 9.06
N VAL A 136 -5.39 18.32 8.86
CA VAL A 136 -4.90 17.43 9.91
C VAL A 136 -3.52 17.85 10.39
N GLN A 137 -2.62 18.20 9.46
CA GLN A 137 -1.28 18.69 9.78
C GLN A 137 -1.33 20.03 10.54
N ALA A 138 -2.20 20.96 10.13
CA ALA A 138 -2.40 22.24 10.83
C ALA A 138 -2.96 22.02 12.23
N ALA A 139 -3.97 21.16 12.38
CA ALA A 139 -4.52 20.82 13.69
C ALA A 139 -3.44 20.20 14.61
N ARG A 140 -2.64 19.28 14.10
CA ARG A 140 -1.55 18.66 14.82
C ARG A 140 -0.54 19.71 15.32
N ALA A 141 -0.07 20.58 14.42
CA ALA A 141 0.90 21.63 14.76
C ALA A 141 0.41 22.60 15.85
N GLN A 142 -0.91 22.87 15.90
CA GLN A 142 -1.52 23.70 16.94
C GLN A 142 -1.70 22.95 18.28
N LEU A 143 -1.99 21.64 18.21
CA LEU A 143 -2.21 20.83 19.41
C LEU A 143 -0.90 20.42 20.12
N GLU A 144 0.17 20.19 19.40
CA GLU A 144 1.45 19.73 19.97
C GLU A 144 1.95 20.61 21.13
N PRO A 145 2.03 21.95 21.02
CA PRO A 145 2.47 22.80 22.12
C PRO A 145 1.47 22.81 23.30
N VAL A 146 0.17 22.72 23.03
CA VAL A 146 -0.87 22.63 24.07
C VAL A 146 -0.73 21.32 24.85
N MET A 147 -0.55 20.21 24.14
CA MET A 147 -0.35 18.90 24.75
C MET A 147 0.94 18.84 25.57
N ALA A 148 2.01 19.50 25.12
CA ALA A 148 3.25 19.59 25.86
C ALA A 148 3.09 20.36 27.19
N ALA A 149 2.22 21.37 27.23
CA ALA A 149 1.97 22.20 28.41
C ALA A 149 0.92 21.61 29.36
N MET A 150 -0.13 21.00 28.82
CA MET A 150 -1.33 20.61 29.56
C MET A 150 -1.59 19.08 29.62
N GLY A 151 -0.80 18.29 28.91
CA GLY A 151 -1.01 16.85 28.75
C GLY A 151 -1.95 16.50 27.57
N PRO A 152 -2.23 15.20 27.38
CA PRO A 152 -3.04 14.71 26.25
C PRO A 152 -4.49 15.19 26.38
N PRO A 153 -5.18 15.42 25.25
CA PRO A 153 -6.59 15.81 25.26
C PRO A 153 -7.45 14.69 25.85
N LEU A 154 -8.42 15.06 26.72
CA LEU A 154 -9.36 14.12 27.30
C LEU A 154 -10.48 13.73 26.34
N LEU A 155 -10.81 14.61 25.40
CA LEU A 155 -11.84 14.39 24.38
C LEU A 155 -11.48 15.14 23.11
N THR A 156 -11.60 14.47 21.98
CA THR A 156 -11.54 15.09 20.65
C THR A 156 -12.83 14.80 19.88
N ARG A 157 -13.29 15.78 19.12
CA ARG A 157 -14.37 15.62 18.13
C ARG A 157 -13.86 16.05 16.77
N SER A 158 -14.04 15.20 15.78
CA SER A 158 -13.79 15.54 14.39
C SER A 158 -15.01 15.17 13.55
N GLY A 159 -15.28 15.92 12.49
CA GLY A 159 -16.34 15.65 11.52
C GLY A 159 -15.81 15.91 10.12
N GLU A 160 -16.30 15.16 9.17
CA GLU A 160 -16.09 15.37 7.75
C GLU A 160 -17.48 15.58 7.13
N GLU A 161 -17.68 16.73 6.50
CA GLU A 161 -18.92 17.05 5.76
C GLU A 161 -18.66 16.88 4.27
N HIS A 162 -19.60 16.20 3.58
CA HIS A 162 -19.55 15.94 2.13
C HIS A 162 -20.63 16.73 1.41
#